data_12fdebbad188111c478c1fe04e64194f
#
_entry.id   12fdebbad188111c478c1fe04e64194f
#
_cell.length_a   1.000
_cell.length_b   1.000
_cell.length_c   1.000
_cell.angle_alpha   90.00
_cell.angle_beta   90.00
_cell.angle_gamma   90.00
#
_symmetry.space_group_name_H-M   'P 1'
#
loop_
_entity.id
_entity.type
_entity.pdbx_description
1 polymer ?
#
loop_
_entity_poly.entity_id
_entity_poly.type
_entity_poly.pdbx_seq_one_letter_code
_entity_poly.pdbx_strand_id
1 'polypeptide(L)'
;MSQYLVPILIITGLILLNGLFVAAEFAIVAAPRTRLTQAAERGSRAARHVLDILASPAQQNLYLATAQFGITLASLGLGMYGEHTVAAWLQGPLSRITPLAGALSYTVATILAIGL
;
A
#
# COMPACT_ATOMS: atom_id res chain seq x y z
N MET A 1 22.83 12.81 -1.51
CA MET A 1 21.77 12.75 -0.48
C MET A 1 20.40 12.87 -1.09
N SER A 2 20.10 13.92 -1.85
CA SER A 2 18.78 14.09 -2.44
C SER A 2 18.40 12.96 -3.40
N GLN A 3 19.35 12.33 -4.07
CA GLN A 3 19.09 11.21 -4.99
C GLN A 3 18.57 9.96 -4.28
N TYR A 4 18.85 9.83 -2.98
CA TYR A 4 18.34 8.75 -2.15
C TYR A 4 17.10 9.17 -1.34
N LEU A 5 17.04 10.45 -0.97
CA LEU A 5 15.98 10.98 -0.14
C LEU A 5 14.63 10.93 -0.85
N VAL A 6 14.56 11.38 -2.10
CA VAL A 6 13.30 11.40 -2.85
C VAL A 6 12.76 9.98 -3.09
N PRO A 7 13.55 9.00 -3.57
CA PRO A 7 13.07 7.63 -3.69
C PRO A 7 12.61 7.01 -2.38
N ILE A 8 13.33 7.25 -1.29
CA ILE A 8 12.96 6.73 0.03
C ILE A 8 11.62 7.32 0.47
N LEU A 9 11.41 8.61 0.27
CA LEU A 9 10.15 9.26 0.62
C LEU A 9 8.98 8.71 -0.21
N ILE A 10 9.19 8.49 -1.51
CA ILE A 10 8.15 7.94 -2.38
C ILE A 10 7.80 6.51 -1.98
N ILE A 11 8.80 5.66 -1.74
CA ILE A 11 8.59 4.28 -1.33
C ILE A 11 7.88 4.23 0.03
N THR A 12 8.33 5.04 0.99
CA THR A 12 7.70 5.12 2.31
C THR A 12 6.25 5.58 2.18
N GLY A 13 5.99 6.59 1.35
CA GLY A 13 4.64 7.07 1.10
C GLY A 13 3.74 6.00 0.51
N LEU A 14 4.24 5.22 -0.44
CA LEU A 14 3.49 4.13 -1.05
C LEU A 14 3.21 3.01 -0.05
N ILE A 15 4.17 2.67 0.81
CA ILE A 15 3.97 1.68 1.87
C ILE A 15 2.90 2.15 2.85
N LEU A 16 2.95 3.41 3.27
CA LEU A 16 1.95 3.98 4.18
C LEU A 16 0.57 4.02 3.54
N LEU A 17 0.49 4.39 2.26
CA LEU A 17 -0.76 4.42 1.52
C LEU A 17 -1.35 3.02 1.41
N ASN A 18 -0.53 2.03 1.08
CA ASN A 18 -0.96 0.64 1.02
C ASN A 18 -1.47 0.17 2.39
N GLY A 19 -0.74 0.48 3.45
CA GLY A 19 -1.14 0.15 4.82
C GLY A 19 -2.46 0.81 5.21
N LEU A 20 -2.68 2.04 4.78
CA LEU A 20 -3.94 2.75 5.04
C LEU A 20 -5.12 2.03 4.38
N PHE A 21 -5.00 1.61 3.13
CA PHE A 21 -6.06 0.87 2.44
C PHE A 21 -6.31 -0.49 3.08
N VAL A 22 -5.25 -1.20 3.48
CA VAL A 22 -5.39 -2.48 4.19
C VAL A 22 -6.09 -2.28 5.53
N ALA A 23 -5.71 -1.25 6.28
CA ALA A 23 -6.35 -0.94 7.56
C ALA A 23 -7.83 -0.59 7.37
N ALA A 24 -8.16 0.16 6.33
CA ALA A 24 -9.55 0.50 6.01
C ALA A 24 -10.38 -0.74 5.70
N GLU A 25 -9.82 -1.69 4.95
CA GLU A 25 -10.49 -2.94 4.63
C GLU A 25 -10.75 -3.77 5.89
N PHE A 26 -9.73 -3.96 6.73
CA PHE A 26 -9.89 -4.69 7.98
C PHE A 26 -10.83 -3.99 8.94
N ALA A 27 -10.81 -2.65 8.98
CA ALA A 27 -11.69 -1.89 9.84
C ALA A 27 -13.16 -2.15 9.55
N ILE A 28 -13.53 -2.25 8.27
CA ILE A 28 -14.92 -2.48 7.89
C ILE A 28 -15.33 -3.93 8.20
N VAL A 29 -14.43 -4.89 7.97
CA VAL A 29 -14.72 -6.32 8.23
C VAL A 29 -14.84 -6.60 9.72
N ALA A 30 -13.96 -6.00 10.54
CA ALA A 30 -13.90 -6.22 11.98
C ALA A 30 -14.71 -5.20 12.79
N ALA A 31 -15.46 -4.31 12.15
CA ALA A 31 -16.14 -3.20 12.83
C ALA A 31 -17.09 -3.69 13.93
N PRO A 32 -16.92 -3.20 15.18
CA PRO A 32 -17.81 -3.59 16.29
C PRO A 32 -19.10 -2.78 16.21
N ARG A 33 -20.16 -3.37 15.65
CA ARG A 33 -21.42 -2.69 15.40
C ARG A 33 -22.01 -2.06 16.64
N THR A 34 -21.92 -2.75 17.79
CA THR A 34 -22.45 -2.25 19.05
C THR A 34 -21.80 -0.93 19.45
N ARG A 35 -20.46 -0.86 19.37
CA ARG A 35 -19.73 0.36 19.70
C ARG A 35 -20.01 1.48 18.72
N LEU A 36 -20.15 1.14 17.43
CA LEU A 36 -20.49 2.12 16.40
C LEU A 36 -21.89 2.69 16.63
N THR A 37 -22.87 1.86 16.99
CA THR A 37 -24.22 2.30 17.30
C THR A 37 -24.21 3.27 18.49
N GLN A 38 -23.47 2.92 19.56
CA GLN A 38 -23.33 3.80 20.71
C GLN A 38 -22.68 5.12 20.35
N ALA A 39 -21.61 5.10 19.55
CA ALA A 39 -20.92 6.31 19.11
C ALA A 39 -21.83 7.18 18.24
N ALA A 40 -22.62 6.58 17.35
CA ALA A 40 -23.56 7.29 16.51
C ALA A 40 -24.65 7.96 17.34
N GLU A 41 -25.14 7.29 18.39
CA GLU A 41 -26.13 7.86 19.32
C GLU A 41 -25.56 9.04 20.08
N ARG A 42 -24.23 9.07 20.30
CA ARG A 42 -23.54 10.20 20.95
C ARG A 42 -23.23 11.33 19.97
N GLY A 43 -23.64 11.21 18.70
CA GLY A 43 -23.47 12.27 17.71
C GLY A 43 -22.24 12.11 16.81
N SER A 44 -21.54 10.98 16.83
CA SER A 44 -20.40 10.74 15.95
C SER A 44 -20.88 10.56 14.50
N ARG A 45 -20.50 11.50 13.63
CA ARG A 45 -20.81 11.41 12.20
C ARG A 45 -20.03 10.29 11.52
N ALA A 46 -18.79 10.09 11.93
CA ALA A 46 -17.95 9.01 11.39
C ALA A 46 -18.54 7.65 11.68
N ALA A 47 -19.00 7.40 12.92
CA ALA A 47 -19.64 6.15 13.29
C ALA A 47 -20.92 5.91 12.51
N ARG A 48 -21.71 6.97 12.33
CA ARG A 48 -22.97 6.90 11.57
C ARG A 48 -22.69 6.56 10.11
N HIS A 49 -21.67 7.15 9.53
CA HIS A 49 -21.26 6.87 8.14
C HIS A 49 -20.84 5.41 7.98
N VAL A 50 -20.04 4.89 8.90
CA VAL A 50 -19.63 3.48 8.88
C VAL A 50 -20.82 2.54 9.03
N LEU A 51 -21.76 2.87 9.93
CA LEU A 51 -22.98 2.07 10.07
C LEU A 51 -23.82 2.07 8.81
N ASP A 52 -23.91 3.18 8.09
CA ASP A 52 -24.62 3.26 6.82
C ASP A 52 -24.00 2.33 5.77
N ILE A 53 -22.68 2.25 5.72
CA ILE A 53 -21.97 1.31 4.85
C ILE A 53 -22.28 -0.13 5.25
N LEU A 54 -22.25 -0.43 6.55
CA LEU A 54 -22.51 -1.79 7.06
C LEU A 54 -23.96 -2.23 6.86
N ALA A 55 -24.90 -1.29 6.80
CA ALA A 55 -26.31 -1.59 6.63
C ALA A 55 -26.67 -2.04 5.21
N SER A 56 -25.85 -1.73 4.21
CA SER A 56 -26.13 -2.04 2.81
C SER A 56 -25.05 -2.96 2.24
N PRO A 57 -25.41 -4.21 1.81
CA PRO A 57 -24.44 -5.08 1.15
C PRO A 57 -23.80 -4.44 -0.09
N ALA A 58 -24.57 -3.65 -0.86
CA ALA A 58 -24.05 -2.97 -2.04
C ALA A 58 -22.98 -1.95 -1.66
N GLN A 59 -23.19 -1.19 -0.58
CA GLN A 59 -22.20 -0.21 -0.12
C GLN A 59 -20.97 -0.88 0.48
N GLN A 60 -21.13 -2.01 1.19
CA GLN A 60 -19.99 -2.79 1.66
C GLN A 60 -19.14 -3.29 0.50
N ASN A 61 -19.77 -3.83 -0.52
CA ASN A 61 -19.07 -4.33 -1.71
C ASN A 61 -18.33 -3.20 -2.42
N LEU A 62 -18.96 -2.03 -2.55
CA LEU A 62 -18.32 -0.86 -3.16
C LEU A 62 -17.12 -0.40 -2.33
N TYR A 63 -17.27 -0.36 -1.02
CA TYR A 63 -16.18 0.03 -0.11
C TYR A 63 -14.99 -0.92 -0.23
N LEU A 64 -15.25 -2.24 -0.18
CA LEU A 64 -14.20 -3.24 -0.29
C LEU A 64 -13.54 -3.22 -1.66
N ALA A 65 -14.33 -3.06 -2.73
CA ALA A 65 -13.79 -2.96 -4.08
C ALA A 65 -12.88 -1.73 -4.24
N THR A 66 -13.29 -0.59 -3.67
CA THR A 66 -12.50 0.63 -3.69
C THR A 66 -11.19 0.45 -2.92
N ALA A 67 -11.26 -0.16 -1.74
CA ALA A 67 -10.07 -0.43 -0.93
C ALA A 67 -9.12 -1.39 -1.66
N GLN A 68 -9.63 -2.44 -2.27
CA GLN A 68 -8.82 -3.39 -3.03
C GLN A 68 -8.18 -2.75 -4.26
N PHE A 69 -8.93 -1.87 -4.94
CA PHE A 69 -8.39 -1.10 -6.06
C PHE A 69 -7.22 -0.23 -5.61
N GLY A 70 -7.38 0.46 -4.47
CA GLY A 70 -6.32 1.27 -3.88
C GLY A 70 -5.10 0.44 -3.49
N ILE A 71 -5.31 -0.72 -2.85
CA ILE A 71 -4.24 -1.65 -2.49
C ILE A 71 -3.48 -2.10 -3.74
N THR A 72 -4.21 -2.46 -4.79
CA THR A 72 -3.60 -2.92 -6.05
C THR A 72 -2.76 -1.81 -6.68
N LEU A 73 -3.29 -0.59 -6.77
CA LEU A 73 -2.56 0.54 -7.35
C LEU A 73 -1.31 0.87 -6.53
N ALA A 74 -1.43 0.89 -5.20
CA ALA A 74 -0.30 1.18 -4.32
C ALA A 74 0.77 0.08 -4.43
N SER A 75 0.36 -1.17 -4.48
CA SER A 75 1.26 -2.31 -4.61
C SER A 75 1.97 -2.33 -5.97
N LEU A 76 1.25 -2.03 -7.05
CA LEU A 76 1.85 -1.92 -8.37
C LEU A 76 2.85 -0.77 -8.43
N GLY A 77 2.49 0.39 -7.88
CA GLY A 77 3.38 1.54 -7.83
C GLY A 77 4.63 1.22 -7.02
N LEU A 78 4.47 0.57 -5.86
CA LEU A 78 5.58 0.18 -5.02
C LEU A 78 6.49 -0.84 -5.72
N GLY A 79 5.90 -1.85 -6.36
CA GLY A 79 6.66 -2.86 -7.08
C GLY A 79 7.45 -2.30 -8.23
N MET A 80 6.80 -1.51 -9.10
CA MET A 80 7.44 -0.93 -10.27
C MET A 80 8.50 0.10 -9.88
N TYR A 81 8.15 1.02 -8.99
CA TYR A 81 9.08 2.07 -8.57
C TYR A 81 10.24 1.51 -7.75
N GLY A 82 9.93 0.59 -6.83
CA GLY A 82 10.94 -0.06 -6.00
C GLY A 82 11.91 -0.87 -6.83
N GLU A 83 11.42 -1.62 -7.81
CA GLU A 83 12.24 -2.40 -8.71
C GLU A 83 13.25 -1.52 -9.46
N HIS A 84 12.77 -0.44 -10.08
CA HIS A 84 13.63 0.49 -10.80
C HIS A 84 14.66 1.16 -9.88
N THR A 85 14.22 1.56 -8.70
CA THR A 85 15.08 2.27 -7.75
C THR A 85 16.19 1.37 -7.22
N VAL A 86 15.84 0.15 -6.79
CA VAL A 86 16.80 -0.81 -6.25
C VAL A 86 17.75 -1.27 -7.35
N ALA A 87 17.25 -1.52 -8.56
CA ALA A 87 18.09 -1.88 -9.70
C ALA A 87 19.11 -0.79 -10.00
N ALA A 88 18.68 0.47 -10.01
CA ALA A 88 19.57 1.61 -10.24
C ALA A 88 20.65 1.72 -9.16
N TRP A 89 20.28 1.50 -7.91
CA TRP A 89 21.23 1.55 -6.80
C TRP A 89 22.27 0.44 -6.84
N LEU A 90 21.86 -0.76 -7.28
CA LEU A 90 22.73 -1.93 -7.34
C LEU A 90 23.60 -1.96 -8.58
N GLN A 91 23.18 -1.32 -9.64
CA GLN A 91 23.87 -1.38 -10.93
C GLN A 91 25.29 -0.85 -10.85
N GLY A 92 25.54 0.25 -10.13
CA GLY A 92 26.86 0.83 -9.97
C GLY A 92 27.86 -0.12 -9.31
N PRO A 93 27.58 -0.59 -8.07
CA PRO A 93 28.47 -1.52 -7.38
C PRO A 93 28.68 -2.85 -8.13
N LEU A 94 27.62 -3.43 -8.68
CA LEU A 94 27.69 -4.72 -9.34
C LEU A 94 28.42 -4.67 -10.69
N SER A 95 28.32 -3.56 -11.42
CA SER A 95 28.96 -3.41 -12.70
C SER A 95 30.49 -3.42 -12.60
N ARG A 96 31.04 -3.16 -11.42
CA ARG A 96 32.47 -3.22 -11.15
C ARG A 96 32.95 -4.68 -10.97
N ILE A 97 32.04 -5.60 -10.75
CA ILE A 97 32.36 -6.99 -10.41
C ILE A 97 32.29 -7.88 -11.64
N THR A 98 31.18 -7.82 -12.39
CA THR A 98 30.97 -8.67 -13.57
C THR A 98 30.27 -7.92 -14.69
N PRO A 99 30.44 -8.35 -15.97
CA PRO A 99 29.66 -7.82 -17.08
C PRO A 99 28.16 -8.13 -16.99
N LEU A 100 27.80 -9.13 -16.19
CA LEU A 100 26.39 -9.52 -15.99
C LEU A 100 25.72 -8.77 -14.85
N ALA A 101 26.41 -7.81 -14.25
CA ALA A 101 25.93 -7.10 -13.07
C ALA A 101 24.60 -6.37 -13.32
N GLY A 102 24.38 -5.84 -14.50
CA GLY A 102 23.12 -5.18 -14.84
C GLY A 102 21.93 -6.11 -14.76
N ALA A 103 22.07 -7.31 -15.34
CA ALA A 103 21.03 -8.33 -15.29
C ALA A 103 20.82 -8.86 -13.88
N LEU A 104 21.93 -9.07 -13.14
CA LEU A 104 21.84 -9.54 -11.75
C LEU A 104 21.16 -8.52 -10.85
N SER A 105 21.49 -7.23 -10.99
CA SER A 105 20.88 -6.20 -10.15
C SER A 105 19.39 -6.07 -10.43
N TYR A 106 18.97 -6.20 -11.68
CA TYR A 106 17.57 -6.16 -12.04
C TYR A 106 16.80 -7.35 -11.45
N THR A 107 17.38 -8.54 -11.54
CA THR A 107 16.79 -9.76 -10.98
C THR A 107 16.65 -9.67 -9.46
N VAL A 108 17.70 -9.22 -8.78
CA VAL A 108 17.67 -9.05 -7.32
C VAL A 108 16.60 -8.00 -6.93
N ALA A 109 16.54 -6.89 -7.64
CA ALA A 109 15.55 -5.85 -7.37
C ALA A 109 14.13 -6.36 -7.56
N THR A 110 13.89 -7.18 -8.60
CA THR A 110 12.58 -7.78 -8.86
C THR A 110 12.19 -8.71 -7.71
N ILE A 111 13.11 -9.56 -7.26
CA ILE A 111 12.85 -10.48 -6.14
C ILE A 111 12.54 -9.70 -4.87
N LEU A 112 13.30 -8.65 -4.57
CA LEU A 112 13.07 -7.82 -3.39
C LEU A 112 11.72 -7.09 -3.45
N ALA A 113 11.37 -6.58 -4.63
CA ALA A 113 10.10 -5.87 -4.81
C ALA A 113 8.90 -6.81 -4.61
N ILE A 114 9.00 -8.03 -5.12
CA ILE A 114 7.94 -9.04 -4.95
C ILE A 114 7.85 -9.48 -3.49
N GLY A 115 9.00 -9.60 -2.81
CA GLY A 115 9.05 -10.03 -1.42
C GLY A 115 8.58 -8.98 -0.41
N LEU A 116 8.47 -7.74 -0.85
CA LEU A 116 7.98 -6.66 0.03
C LEU A 116 6.46 -6.67 0.07
#